data_899fa118b144221b4a2a29ce5711f18b
#
_entry.id   899fa118b144221b4a2a29ce5711f18b
#
_cell.length_a   1.000
_cell.length_b   1.000
_cell.length_c   1.000
_cell.angle_alpha   90.00
_cell.angle_beta   90.00
_cell.angle_gamma   90.00
#
_symmetry.space_group_name_H-M   'P 1'
#
loop_
_entity.id
_entity.type
_entity.pdbx_description
1 polymer ?
#
loop_
_entity_poly.entity_id
_entity_poly.type
_entity_poly.pdbx_seq_one_letter_code
_entity_poly.pdbx_strand_id
1 'polypeptide(L)'
;TFNKKLFNKPINLNSEYLIIVNSFSKNFHLQGLRLGVIHASKKLIERFTNIHIAVNGAPNTVSQYIIYSKKELLAAPDIKDKMTLVANFLKSKNVKFYTPDGSFYLFPQIKNKKNFLQLANKNGLFFLEGREFGPSYKGFYRFCFEKDKSELKKIINIMEKNEIY
;
A
#
# COMPACT_ATOMS: atom_id res chain seq x y z
N THR A 1 -3.33 5.88 7.24
CA THR A 1 -2.80 5.20 8.43
C THR A 1 -3.93 4.82 9.38
N PHE A 2 -3.83 3.66 10.04
CA PHE A 2 -4.75 3.19 11.09
C PHE A 2 -4.36 3.74 12.47
N ASN A 3 -3.11 4.16 12.62
CA ASN A 3 -2.58 4.66 13.88
C ASN A 3 -2.43 6.19 13.84
N LYS A 4 -3.49 6.89 14.29
CA LYS A 4 -3.50 8.36 14.35
C LYS A 4 -2.43 8.94 15.29
N LYS A 5 -1.95 8.17 16.29
CA LYS A 5 -0.94 8.66 17.25
C LYS A 5 0.45 8.89 16.61
N LEU A 6 0.78 8.17 15.53
CA LEU A 6 2.06 8.33 14.85
C LEU A 6 2.22 9.70 14.16
N PHE A 7 1.11 10.37 13.85
CA PHE A 7 1.10 11.63 13.08
C PHE A 7 0.78 12.87 13.93
N ASN A 8 0.60 12.71 15.23
CA ASN A 8 0.29 13.84 16.14
C ASN A 8 1.56 14.58 16.64
N LYS A 9 2.74 14.20 16.19
CA LYS A 9 3.96 14.98 16.51
C LYS A 9 4.06 16.15 15.54
N PRO A 10 4.21 17.39 16.04
CA PRO A 10 4.43 18.54 15.17
C PRO A 10 5.73 18.34 14.39
N ILE A 11 5.65 18.43 13.06
CA ILE A 11 6.81 18.38 12.19
C ILE A 11 7.18 19.82 11.90
N ASN A 12 8.45 20.20 12.20
CA ASN A 12 8.95 21.51 11.79
C ASN A 12 9.17 21.53 10.27
N LEU A 13 8.19 22.01 9.54
CA LEU A 13 8.22 22.08 8.07
C LEU A 13 9.27 23.10 7.55
N ASN A 14 9.80 23.96 8.41
CA ASN A 14 10.82 24.94 8.03
C ASN A 14 12.26 24.40 8.17
N SER A 15 12.42 23.14 8.55
CA SER A 15 13.74 22.52 8.64
C SER A 15 14.37 22.37 7.26
N GLU A 16 15.61 22.85 7.10
CA GLU A 16 16.39 22.67 5.85
C GLU A 16 16.75 21.21 5.55
N TYR A 17 16.67 20.35 6.56
CA TYR A 17 17.03 18.93 6.48
C TYR A 17 15.81 18.00 6.33
N LEU A 18 14.60 18.57 6.31
CA LEU A 18 13.39 17.77 6.21
C LEU A 18 12.94 17.64 4.75
N ILE A 19 12.75 16.42 4.31
CA ILE A 19 12.12 16.08 3.03
C ILE A 19 10.94 15.16 3.33
N ILE A 20 9.73 15.59 2.99
CA ILE A 20 8.51 14.78 3.09
C ILE A 20 8.09 14.38 1.69
N VAL A 21 7.97 13.08 1.45
CA VAL A 21 7.49 12.53 0.17
C VAL A 21 6.15 11.87 0.42
N ASN A 22 5.13 12.28 -0.32
CA ASN A 22 3.80 11.70 -0.29
C ASN A 22 3.40 11.18 -1.65
N SER A 23 2.73 10.03 -1.68
CA SER A 23 2.19 9.44 -2.90
C SER A 23 0.67 9.48 -2.86
N PHE A 24 0.05 9.96 -3.92
CA PHE A 24 -1.41 9.87 -4.09
C PHE A 24 -1.86 8.43 -4.31
N SER A 25 -0.99 7.58 -4.83
CA SER A 25 -1.31 6.18 -5.14
C SER A 25 -1.78 5.36 -3.93
N LYS A 26 -1.11 5.51 -2.77
CA LYS A 26 -1.38 4.68 -1.59
C LYS A 26 -2.21 5.39 -0.54
N ASN A 27 -2.09 6.71 -0.45
CA ASN A 27 -2.80 7.50 0.55
C ASN A 27 -4.27 7.74 0.17
N PHE A 28 -4.56 7.83 -1.13
CA PHE A 28 -5.87 8.20 -1.65
C PHE A 28 -6.43 7.21 -2.68
N HIS A 29 -5.78 6.07 -2.88
CA HIS A 29 -6.15 5.06 -3.91
C HIS A 29 -6.16 5.61 -5.36
N LEU A 30 -5.33 6.62 -5.62
CA LEU A 30 -5.22 7.28 -6.93
C LEU A 30 -4.00 6.80 -7.72
N GLN A 31 -3.73 5.50 -7.70
CA GLN A 31 -2.56 4.92 -8.36
C GLN A 31 -2.51 5.15 -9.88
N GLY A 32 -3.66 5.29 -10.51
CA GLY A 32 -3.75 5.58 -11.96
C GLY A 32 -3.25 6.97 -12.34
N LEU A 33 -3.28 7.94 -11.44
CA LEU A 33 -2.85 9.31 -11.71
C LEU A 33 -1.32 9.48 -11.77
N ARG A 34 -0.55 8.55 -11.26
CA ARG A 34 0.93 8.57 -11.26
C ARG A 34 1.52 9.86 -10.68
N LEU A 35 0.92 10.37 -9.59
CA LEU A 35 1.36 11.59 -8.91
C LEU A 35 1.88 11.33 -7.51
N GLY A 36 2.84 12.15 -7.13
CA GLY A 36 3.32 12.33 -5.78
C GLY A 36 3.66 13.78 -5.52
N VAL A 37 3.94 14.13 -4.29
CA VAL A 37 4.35 15.47 -3.88
C VAL A 37 5.53 15.39 -2.94
N ILE A 38 6.47 16.31 -3.14
CA ILE A 38 7.61 16.51 -2.24
C ILE A 38 7.44 17.86 -1.55
N HIS A 39 7.58 17.85 -0.24
CA HIS A 39 7.70 19.06 0.59
C HIS A 39 9.11 19.12 1.18
N ALA A 40 9.81 20.22 0.95
CA ALA A 40 11.17 20.43 1.43
C ALA A 40 11.48 21.94 1.45
N SER A 41 12.68 22.33 1.89
CA SER A 41 13.14 23.72 1.80
C SER A 41 13.19 24.20 0.35
N LYS A 42 13.01 25.52 0.13
CA LYS A 42 13.03 26.13 -1.20
C LYS A 42 14.25 25.72 -2.01
N LYS A 43 15.43 25.75 -1.40
CA LYS A 43 16.70 25.36 -2.03
C LYS A 43 16.71 23.91 -2.53
N LEU A 44 16.13 22.98 -1.77
CA LEU A 44 16.01 21.59 -2.18
C LEU A 44 14.96 21.41 -3.30
N ILE A 45 13.82 22.10 -3.21
CA ILE A 45 12.78 22.04 -4.24
C ILE A 45 13.32 22.54 -5.58
N GLU A 46 14.05 23.65 -5.61
CA GLU A 46 14.68 24.15 -6.83
C GLU A 46 15.60 23.11 -7.48
N ARG A 47 16.45 22.45 -6.68
CA ARG A 47 17.30 21.36 -7.17
C ARG A 47 16.52 20.17 -7.69
N PHE A 48 15.52 19.71 -6.94
CA PHE A 48 14.67 18.57 -7.36
C PHE A 48 13.90 18.89 -8.62
N THR A 49 13.41 20.13 -8.77
CA THR A 49 12.70 20.56 -9.97
C THR A 49 13.61 20.49 -11.20
N ASN A 50 14.82 21.01 -11.10
CA ASN A 50 15.78 20.98 -12.22
C ASN A 50 16.12 19.55 -12.63
N ILE A 51 16.39 18.67 -11.66
CA ILE A 51 16.66 17.25 -11.92
C ILE A 51 15.43 16.56 -12.51
N HIS A 52 14.25 16.83 -11.96
CA HIS A 52 13.02 16.22 -12.43
C HIS A 52 12.71 16.60 -13.88
N ILE A 53 12.85 17.87 -14.22
CA ILE A 53 12.66 18.36 -15.59
C ILE A 53 13.65 17.70 -16.56
N ALA A 54 14.92 17.58 -16.15
CA ALA A 54 15.95 16.99 -17.00
C ALA A 54 15.74 15.48 -17.24
N VAL A 55 15.21 14.74 -16.24
CA VAL A 55 15.09 13.28 -16.32
C VAL A 55 13.71 12.82 -16.78
N ASN A 56 12.65 13.45 -16.30
CA ASN A 56 11.27 12.99 -16.48
C ASN A 56 10.37 13.99 -17.23
N GLY A 57 10.86 15.19 -17.47
CA GLY A 57 10.02 16.29 -17.98
C GLY A 57 9.07 16.83 -16.91
N ALA A 58 7.95 17.39 -17.34
CA ALA A 58 6.92 17.90 -16.45
C ALA A 58 5.99 16.77 -15.95
N PRO A 59 5.49 16.83 -14.70
CA PRO A 59 4.45 15.92 -14.26
C PRO A 59 3.19 16.04 -15.11
N ASN A 60 2.44 14.94 -15.25
CA ASN A 60 1.24 14.90 -16.09
C ASN A 60 0.23 15.97 -15.70
N THR A 61 -0.03 16.93 -16.60
CA THR A 61 -0.89 18.09 -16.36
C THR A 61 -2.35 17.70 -16.14
N VAL A 62 -2.85 16.68 -16.86
CA VAL A 62 -4.24 16.20 -16.70
C VAL A 62 -4.44 15.64 -15.30
N SER A 63 -3.49 14.84 -14.81
CA SER A 63 -3.54 14.29 -13.45
C SER A 63 -3.48 15.37 -12.38
N GLN A 64 -2.67 16.44 -12.59
CA GLN A 64 -2.63 17.59 -11.70
C GLN A 64 -3.96 18.34 -11.68
N TYR A 65 -4.55 18.55 -12.86
CA TYR A 65 -5.85 19.21 -12.99
C TYR A 65 -6.98 18.42 -12.31
N ILE A 66 -6.99 17.09 -12.43
CA ILE A 66 -7.95 16.24 -11.73
C ILE A 66 -7.86 16.43 -10.22
N ILE A 67 -6.65 16.40 -9.65
CA ILE A 67 -6.46 16.59 -8.20
C ILE A 67 -6.88 18.00 -7.76
N TYR A 68 -6.56 19.02 -8.57
CA TYR A 68 -6.92 20.40 -8.26
C TYR A 68 -8.44 20.62 -8.29
N SER A 69 -9.12 20.09 -9.31
CA SER A 69 -10.56 20.30 -9.53
C SER A 69 -11.45 19.36 -8.70
N LYS A 70 -10.92 18.21 -8.25
CA LYS A 70 -11.66 17.15 -7.55
C LYS A 70 -11.03 16.86 -6.18
N LYS A 71 -11.03 17.88 -5.32
CA LYS A 71 -10.42 17.79 -3.96
C LYS A 71 -11.03 16.70 -3.09
N GLU A 72 -12.27 16.32 -3.35
CA GLU A 72 -12.97 15.21 -2.69
C GLU A 72 -12.25 13.86 -2.88
N LEU A 73 -11.48 13.69 -3.95
CA LEU A 73 -10.65 12.50 -4.17
C LEU A 73 -9.49 12.37 -3.17
N LEU A 74 -9.17 13.44 -2.45
CA LEU A 74 -8.13 13.46 -1.43
C LEU A 74 -8.63 12.99 -0.06
N ALA A 75 -9.85 12.49 0.03
CA ALA A 75 -10.34 11.80 1.21
C ALA A 75 -9.64 10.45 1.37
N ALA A 76 -8.96 10.24 2.49
CA ALA A 76 -8.34 8.96 2.77
C ALA A 76 -9.42 7.89 2.95
N PRO A 77 -9.41 6.80 2.17
CA PRO A 77 -10.42 5.75 2.30
C PRO A 77 -10.30 5.05 3.65
N ASP A 78 -11.45 4.74 4.25
CA ASP A 78 -11.47 3.91 5.45
C ASP A 78 -11.35 2.43 5.07
N ILE A 79 -10.15 1.91 5.24
CA ILE A 79 -9.82 0.50 4.95
C ILE A 79 -9.59 -0.33 6.22
N LYS A 80 -9.80 0.25 7.41
CA LYS A 80 -9.53 -0.41 8.68
C LYS A 80 -10.36 -1.68 8.87
N ASP A 81 -11.64 -1.61 8.54
CA ASP A 81 -12.55 -2.77 8.61
C ASP A 81 -12.12 -3.91 7.69
N LYS A 82 -11.67 -3.56 6.48
CA LYS A 82 -11.17 -4.53 5.50
C LYS A 82 -9.90 -5.22 6.00
N MET A 83 -8.97 -4.43 6.54
CA MET A 83 -7.76 -4.95 7.17
C MET A 83 -8.10 -5.88 8.33
N THR A 84 -9.02 -5.47 9.20
CA THR A 84 -9.44 -6.26 10.37
C THR A 84 -10.04 -7.60 9.95
N LEU A 85 -10.88 -7.60 8.90
CA LEU A 85 -11.49 -8.81 8.36
C LEU A 85 -10.42 -9.83 7.93
N VAL A 86 -9.46 -9.40 7.12
CA VAL A 86 -8.39 -10.28 6.62
C VAL A 86 -7.43 -10.69 7.76
N ALA A 87 -7.08 -9.75 8.64
CA ALA A 87 -6.20 -10.02 9.77
C ALA A 87 -6.80 -11.07 10.72
N ASN A 88 -8.10 -11.00 11.02
CA ASN A 88 -8.78 -11.97 11.86
C ASN A 88 -8.79 -13.37 11.23
N PHE A 89 -9.02 -13.46 9.92
CA PHE A 89 -8.90 -14.72 9.20
C PHE A 89 -7.49 -15.31 9.31
N LEU A 90 -6.45 -14.53 9.02
CA LEU A 90 -5.07 -15.02 9.11
C LEU A 90 -4.70 -15.44 10.53
N LYS A 91 -5.16 -14.70 11.55
CA LYS A 91 -4.97 -15.05 12.97
C LYS A 91 -5.67 -16.36 13.32
N SER A 92 -6.91 -16.58 12.87
CA SER A 92 -7.64 -17.82 13.12
C SER A 92 -6.96 -19.07 12.54
N LYS A 93 -6.11 -18.88 11.53
CA LYS A 93 -5.32 -19.93 10.89
C LYS A 93 -3.87 -19.98 11.39
N ASN A 94 -3.54 -19.27 12.48
CA ASN A 94 -2.19 -19.19 13.06
C ASN A 94 -1.12 -18.72 12.07
N VAL A 95 -1.50 -17.93 11.05
CA VAL A 95 -0.58 -17.36 10.09
C VAL A 95 0.14 -16.18 10.72
N LYS A 96 1.48 -16.19 10.68
CA LYS A 96 2.30 -15.10 11.18
C LYS A 96 2.28 -13.92 10.18
N PHE A 97 2.00 -12.73 10.66
CA PHE A 97 2.12 -11.49 9.90
C PHE A 97 2.31 -10.31 10.85
N TYR A 98 2.81 -9.21 10.30
CA TYR A 98 2.89 -7.93 10.99
C TYR A 98 1.64 -7.12 10.69
N THR A 99 1.01 -6.56 11.71
CA THR A 99 -0.16 -5.68 11.52
C THR A 99 0.34 -4.30 11.07
N PRO A 100 0.00 -3.83 9.88
CA PRO A 100 0.48 -2.54 9.40
C PRO A 100 -0.25 -1.38 10.07
N ASP A 101 0.45 -0.27 10.25
CA ASP A 101 -0.14 0.99 10.71
C ASP A 101 -0.84 1.78 9.58
N GLY A 102 -0.75 1.31 8.36
CA GLY A 102 -1.37 1.92 7.18
C GLY A 102 -1.21 1.05 5.94
N SER A 103 -1.62 1.58 4.79
CA SER A 103 -1.63 0.84 3.52
C SER A 103 -2.75 -0.21 3.44
N PHE A 104 -2.88 -0.82 2.28
CA PHE A 104 -3.87 -1.87 1.97
C PHE A 104 -3.21 -3.22 1.66
N TYR A 105 -2.02 -3.44 2.22
CA TYR A 105 -1.29 -4.68 2.08
C TYR A 105 -1.05 -5.34 3.44
N LEU A 106 -1.17 -6.66 3.47
CA LEU A 106 -0.61 -7.53 4.50
C LEU A 106 0.53 -8.35 3.90
N PHE A 107 1.46 -8.76 4.73
CA PHE A 107 2.61 -9.56 4.32
C PHE A 107 2.75 -10.80 5.21
N PRO A 108 1.81 -11.78 5.07
CA PRO A 108 1.82 -12.99 5.85
C PRO A 108 2.96 -13.92 5.46
N GLN A 109 3.46 -14.66 6.45
CA GLN A 109 4.40 -15.74 6.30
C GLN A 109 3.65 -17.07 6.21
N ILE A 110 3.62 -17.69 5.03
CA ILE A 110 3.03 -19.01 4.83
C ILE A 110 4.13 -20.05 4.95
N LYS A 111 4.10 -20.80 6.04
CA LYS A 111 5.05 -21.88 6.28
C LYS A 111 4.52 -23.21 5.71
N ASN A 112 5.44 -24.06 5.24
CA ASN A 112 5.20 -25.46 4.90
C ASN A 112 4.25 -25.75 3.72
N LYS A 113 3.95 -24.79 2.87
CA LYS A 113 3.18 -25.04 1.64
C LYS A 113 4.07 -24.92 0.40
N LYS A 114 4.69 -26.04 0.00
CA LYS A 114 5.58 -26.09 -1.19
C LYS A 114 4.92 -25.56 -2.47
N ASN A 115 3.60 -25.65 -2.58
CA ASN A 115 2.83 -25.30 -3.78
C ASN A 115 1.83 -24.17 -3.53
N PHE A 116 2.08 -23.28 -2.56
CA PHE A 116 1.16 -22.20 -2.19
C PHE A 116 0.69 -21.38 -3.40
N LEU A 117 1.63 -20.86 -4.21
CA LEU A 117 1.29 -20.05 -5.38
C LEU A 117 0.53 -20.83 -6.44
N GLN A 118 0.88 -22.09 -6.68
CA GLN A 118 0.15 -22.92 -7.64
C GLN A 118 -1.29 -23.15 -7.19
N LEU A 119 -1.48 -23.46 -5.91
CA LEU A 119 -2.81 -23.67 -5.34
C LEU A 119 -3.63 -22.38 -5.35
N ALA A 120 -3.03 -21.25 -4.97
CA ALA A 120 -3.66 -19.94 -5.04
C ALA A 120 -4.08 -19.58 -6.46
N ASN A 121 -3.15 -19.69 -7.43
CA ASN A 121 -3.40 -19.36 -8.84
C ASN A 121 -4.50 -20.24 -9.44
N LYS A 122 -4.51 -21.54 -9.13
CA LYS A 122 -5.56 -22.48 -9.56
C LYS A 122 -6.96 -22.04 -9.10
N ASN A 123 -7.02 -21.36 -7.96
CA ASN A 123 -8.27 -20.83 -7.39
C ASN A 123 -8.51 -19.33 -7.72
N GLY A 124 -7.78 -18.77 -8.69
CA GLY A 124 -7.93 -17.37 -9.14
C GLY A 124 -7.38 -16.34 -8.16
N LEU A 125 -6.53 -16.73 -7.21
CA LEU A 125 -5.91 -15.84 -6.23
C LEU A 125 -4.44 -15.60 -6.59
N PHE A 126 -4.08 -14.33 -6.80
CA PHE A 126 -2.73 -13.94 -7.19
C PHE A 126 -2.02 -13.22 -6.05
N PHE A 127 -0.88 -13.76 -5.64
CA PHE A 127 -0.01 -13.19 -4.61
C PHE A 127 1.36 -12.85 -5.20
N LEU A 128 1.97 -11.78 -4.72
CA LEU A 128 3.39 -11.54 -4.98
C LEU A 128 4.22 -12.25 -3.91
N GLU A 129 5.22 -13.02 -4.38
CA GLU A 129 6.15 -13.71 -3.49
C GLU A 129 7.08 -12.69 -2.79
N GLY A 130 7.40 -12.95 -1.54
CA GLY A 130 8.27 -12.10 -0.75
C GLY A 130 9.68 -11.96 -1.31
N ARG A 131 10.17 -12.93 -2.08
CA ARG A 131 11.48 -12.85 -2.76
C ARG A 131 11.61 -11.63 -3.68
N GLU A 132 10.51 -11.17 -4.26
CA GLU A 132 10.48 -9.93 -5.06
C GLU A 132 10.84 -8.67 -4.25
N PHE A 133 10.77 -8.76 -2.92
CA PHE A 133 11.12 -7.69 -1.98
C PHE A 133 12.46 -7.91 -1.28
N GLY A 134 13.12 -9.04 -1.55
CA GLY A 134 14.42 -9.39 -1.02
C GLY A 134 14.56 -10.86 -0.59
N PRO A 135 15.77 -11.41 -0.61
CA PRO A 135 16.01 -12.84 -0.37
C PRO A 135 15.58 -13.32 1.01
N SER A 136 15.60 -12.45 2.01
CA SER A 136 15.19 -12.74 3.39
C SER A 136 13.69 -12.98 3.55
N TYR A 137 12.88 -12.61 2.56
CA TYR A 137 11.41 -12.72 2.62
C TYR A 137 10.86 -13.98 1.93
N LYS A 138 11.68 -14.99 1.72
CA LYS A 138 11.22 -16.30 1.25
C LYS A 138 10.11 -16.84 2.18
N GLY A 139 9.01 -17.30 1.58
CA GLY A 139 7.84 -17.80 2.32
C GLY A 139 6.88 -16.72 2.81
N PHE A 140 7.18 -15.45 2.55
CA PHE A 140 6.21 -14.37 2.69
C PHE A 140 5.47 -14.12 1.39
N TYR A 141 4.23 -13.61 1.50
CA TYR A 141 3.40 -13.32 0.33
C TYR A 141 2.63 -12.04 0.55
N ARG A 142 2.64 -11.14 -0.43
CA ARG A 142 1.90 -9.89 -0.33
C ARG A 142 0.42 -10.11 -0.66
N PHE A 143 -0.43 -9.86 0.32
CA PHE A 143 -1.88 -9.89 0.20
C PHE A 143 -2.40 -8.45 0.08
N CYS A 144 -3.12 -8.14 -1.01
CA CYS A 144 -3.80 -6.86 -1.19
C CYS A 144 -5.26 -7.00 -0.74
N PHE A 145 -5.71 -6.17 0.21
CA PHE A 145 -7.09 -6.17 0.69
C PHE A 145 -7.90 -4.94 0.23
N GLU A 146 -7.42 -4.25 -0.82
CA GLU A 146 -8.15 -3.16 -1.48
C GLU A 146 -9.22 -3.71 -2.42
N LYS A 147 -10.23 -4.32 -1.83
CA LYS A 147 -11.39 -4.88 -2.52
C LYS A 147 -12.65 -4.56 -1.72
N ASP A 148 -13.81 -4.73 -2.31
CA ASP A 148 -15.05 -4.60 -1.57
C ASP A 148 -15.15 -5.67 -0.49
N LYS A 149 -15.82 -5.34 0.61
CA LYS A 149 -15.94 -6.24 1.77
C LYS A 149 -16.60 -7.57 1.42
N SER A 150 -17.58 -7.55 0.49
CA SER A 150 -18.22 -8.75 -0.05
C SER A 150 -17.25 -9.62 -0.85
N GLU A 151 -16.39 -8.99 -1.66
CA GLU A 151 -15.36 -9.69 -2.44
C GLU A 151 -14.29 -10.29 -1.53
N LEU A 152 -13.85 -9.54 -0.51
CA LEU A 152 -12.91 -10.06 0.49
C LEU A 152 -13.45 -11.28 1.24
N LYS A 153 -14.73 -11.30 1.58
CA LYS A 153 -15.37 -12.48 2.18
C LYS A 153 -15.36 -13.68 1.22
N LYS A 154 -15.62 -13.48 -0.08
CA LYS A 154 -15.50 -14.54 -1.08
C LYS A 154 -14.08 -15.08 -1.19
N ILE A 155 -13.07 -14.18 -1.21
CA ILE A 155 -11.66 -14.55 -1.23
C ILE A 155 -11.30 -15.38 0.01
N ILE A 156 -11.70 -14.93 1.20
CA ILE A 156 -11.48 -15.66 2.45
C ILE A 156 -12.11 -17.05 2.41
N ASN A 157 -13.35 -17.19 1.93
CA ASN A 157 -14.01 -18.48 1.78
C ASN A 157 -13.27 -19.42 0.81
N ILE A 158 -12.75 -18.88 -0.30
CA ILE A 158 -11.92 -19.66 -1.24
C ILE A 158 -10.63 -20.12 -0.55
N MET A 159 -9.97 -19.22 0.18
CA MET A 159 -8.76 -19.55 0.92
C MET A 159 -9.02 -20.62 1.96
N GLU A 160 -10.10 -20.51 2.71
CA GLU A 160 -10.46 -21.46 3.77
C GLU A 160 -10.81 -22.83 3.18
N LYS A 161 -11.68 -22.88 2.20
CA LYS A 161 -12.13 -24.14 1.54
C LYS A 161 -10.98 -24.93 0.91
N ASN A 162 -9.96 -24.23 0.41
CA ASN A 162 -8.82 -24.84 -0.27
C ASN A 162 -7.54 -24.82 0.58
N GLU A 163 -7.66 -24.47 1.85
CA GLU A 163 -6.53 -24.36 2.80
C GLU A 163 -5.35 -23.51 2.28
N ILE A 164 -5.63 -22.38 1.63
CA ILE A 164 -4.63 -21.46 1.06
C ILE A 164 -4.18 -20.47 2.16
N TYR A 165 -3.45 -20.94 3.17
CA TYR A 165 -2.91 -20.12 4.28
C TYR A 165 -1.74 -20.81 4.99
#